data_13de4ecfae2902384bff967a59c38129
#
_entry.id   13de4ecfae2902384bff967a59c38129
#
_cell.length_a   1.000
_cell.length_b   1.000
_cell.length_c   1.000
_cell.angle_alpha   90.00
_cell.angle_beta   90.00
_cell.angle_gamma   90.00
#
_symmetry.space_group_name_H-M   'P 1'
#
loop_
_entity.id
_entity.type
_entity.pdbx_description
1 polymer ?
#
loop_
_entity_poly.entity_id
_entity_poly.type
_entity_poly.pdbx_seq_one_letter_code
_entity_poly.pdbx_strand_id
1 'polypeptide(L)'
;MDKLPKQALLSMGQVRHSRLRPAQNTFSYGVFTLMLPLRSLGDAALPSRLCSRNRFNLMSFYDRDHGDGKAPLLQWIDQLLKSEQVDDADGEIWLQTFPRVLGYVFNPVSFWYCHRSNGELRAIVCEVNNTFGERHCYLLDTGGVMPWGVSLTAKKVFHVSPFCAVEGSYRFRFMRTTQTIEGRAIERIVARIDYEDNEGPLLLTSVSGVLSQLSNASATEACLRHPLMTFGVIARIHWQALRLFLKRVPFFSKPLPPTSPLSR
;
A
#
# COMPACT_ATOMS: atom_id res chain seq x y z
N MET A 1 -17.75 10.93 11.84
CA MET A 1 -16.93 10.36 10.73
C MET A 1 -17.71 9.19 10.15
N ASP A 2 -18.14 9.28 8.91
CA ASP A 2 -18.91 8.21 8.29
C ASP A 2 -18.05 6.95 8.17
N LYS A 3 -18.59 5.83 8.64
CA LYS A 3 -17.95 4.52 8.50
C LYS A 3 -17.85 4.20 7.01
N LEU A 4 -16.70 3.68 6.57
CA LEU A 4 -16.60 3.12 5.21
C LEU A 4 -17.72 2.09 4.99
N PRO A 5 -18.34 2.07 3.81
CA PRO A 5 -19.32 1.04 3.48
C PRO A 5 -18.63 -0.33 3.60
N LYS A 6 -19.29 -1.29 4.25
CA LYS A 6 -18.77 -2.65 4.45
C LYS A 6 -18.71 -3.45 3.14
N GLN A 7 -18.24 -2.83 2.07
CA GLN A 7 -18.15 -3.38 0.72
C GLN A 7 -16.78 -3.08 0.13
N ALA A 8 -16.31 -3.95 -0.74
CA ALA A 8 -15.05 -3.74 -1.45
C ALA A 8 -15.10 -2.44 -2.27
N LEU A 9 -14.02 -1.65 -2.18
CA LEU A 9 -13.85 -0.39 -2.90
C LEU A 9 -12.70 -0.50 -3.90
N LEU A 10 -12.77 0.35 -4.91
CA LEU A 10 -11.70 0.62 -5.87
C LEU A 10 -11.19 2.04 -5.63
N SER A 11 -9.90 2.21 -5.51
CA SER A 11 -9.24 3.51 -5.43
C SER A 11 -8.55 3.80 -6.74
N MET A 12 -9.01 4.79 -7.50
CA MET A 12 -8.36 5.25 -8.72
C MET A 12 -7.59 6.53 -8.46
N GLY A 13 -6.31 6.57 -8.87
CA GLY A 13 -5.47 7.71 -8.60
C GLY A 13 -4.07 7.60 -9.18
N GLN A 14 -3.07 7.97 -8.40
CA GLN A 14 -1.69 8.02 -8.87
C GLN A 14 -0.70 7.64 -7.79
N VAL A 15 0.44 7.12 -8.23
CA VAL A 15 1.67 7.06 -7.47
C VAL A 15 2.57 8.20 -7.91
N ARG A 16 3.20 8.88 -6.96
CA ARG A 16 4.20 9.91 -7.20
C ARG A 16 5.47 9.58 -6.45
N HIS A 17 6.59 9.69 -7.13
CA HIS A 17 7.92 9.61 -6.57
C HIS A 17 8.68 10.90 -6.86
N SER A 18 9.34 11.46 -5.86
CA SER A 18 10.19 12.63 -6.02
C SER A 18 11.49 12.42 -5.24
N ARG A 19 12.54 12.02 -5.96
CA ARG A 19 13.89 11.97 -5.41
C ARG A 19 14.47 13.37 -5.39
N LEU A 20 14.99 13.79 -4.24
CA LEU A 20 15.55 15.12 -4.01
C LEU A 20 17.06 15.12 -4.16
N ARG A 21 17.74 14.03 -3.76
CA ARG A 21 19.20 13.88 -3.70
C ARG A 21 19.68 12.49 -4.14
N PRO A 22 20.92 12.32 -4.56
CA PRO A 22 21.90 13.32 -4.98
C PRO A 22 21.52 13.95 -6.32
N ALA A 23 20.68 13.29 -7.11
CA ALA A 23 20.14 13.76 -8.38
C ALA A 23 18.63 13.83 -8.34
N GLN A 24 18.07 14.99 -8.65
CA GLN A 24 16.64 15.17 -8.71
C GLN A 24 16.00 14.30 -9.80
N ASN A 25 14.94 13.60 -9.42
CA ASN A 25 14.16 12.77 -10.34
C ASN A 25 12.73 12.62 -9.85
N THR A 26 11.80 13.30 -10.52
CA THR A 26 10.37 13.25 -10.17
C THR A 26 9.58 12.61 -11.30
N PHE A 27 8.67 11.72 -10.94
CA PHE A 27 7.73 11.12 -11.88
C PHE A 27 6.43 10.72 -11.16
N SER A 28 5.35 10.63 -11.93
CA SER A 28 4.07 10.12 -11.47
C SER A 28 3.43 9.24 -12.54
N TYR A 29 2.55 8.35 -12.11
CA TYR A 29 1.78 7.50 -13.01
C TYR A 29 0.45 7.12 -12.39
N GLY A 30 -0.56 6.94 -13.24
CA GLY A 30 -1.87 6.52 -12.84
C GLY A 30 -1.89 5.06 -12.39
N VAL A 31 -2.65 4.78 -11.34
CA VAL A 31 -2.84 3.45 -10.78
C VAL A 31 -4.27 3.29 -10.26
N PHE A 32 -4.63 2.04 -10.03
CA PHE A 32 -5.76 1.71 -9.18
C PHE A 32 -5.36 0.66 -8.14
N THR A 33 -6.00 0.71 -6.98
CA THR A 33 -5.83 -0.27 -5.90
C THR A 33 -7.20 -0.76 -5.44
N LEU A 34 -7.25 -1.98 -4.94
CA LEU A 34 -8.41 -2.50 -4.22
C LEU A 34 -8.31 -2.05 -2.76
N MET A 35 -9.47 -1.84 -2.14
CA MET A 35 -9.61 -1.62 -0.71
C MET A 35 -10.68 -2.57 -0.19
N LEU A 36 -10.24 -3.60 0.54
CA LEU A 36 -11.05 -4.77 0.90
C LEU A 36 -11.34 -4.77 2.41
N PRO A 37 -12.62 -4.79 2.83
CA PRO A 37 -12.99 -4.93 4.24
C PRO A 37 -12.94 -6.41 4.62
N LEU A 38 -11.83 -6.89 5.10
CA LEU A 38 -11.53 -8.33 5.22
C LEU A 38 -12.49 -9.06 6.16
N ARG A 39 -12.89 -8.45 7.30
CA ARG A 39 -13.84 -9.10 8.22
C ARG A 39 -15.24 -9.16 7.63
N SER A 40 -15.71 -8.06 7.03
CA SER A 40 -17.05 -8.00 6.41
C SER A 40 -17.12 -8.78 5.09
N LEU A 41 -16.02 -8.87 4.36
CA LEU A 41 -15.94 -9.62 3.11
C LEU A 41 -15.99 -11.15 3.38
N GLY A 42 -15.35 -11.63 4.47
CA GLY A 42 -15.24 -13.06 4.74
C GLY A 42 -14.76 -13.83 3.51
N ASP A 43 -15.48 -14.89 3.15
CA ASP A 43 -15.23 -15.71 1.95
C ASP A 43 -16.10 -15.31 0.76
N ALA A 44 -16.83 -14.18 0.85
CA ALA A 44 -17.70 -13.74 -0.22
C ALA A 44 -16.93 -13.39 -1.50
N ALA A 45 -17.56 -13.61 -2.65
CA ALA A 45 -17.03 -13.18 -3.93
C ALA A 45 -16.99 -11.65 -4.02
N LEU A 46 -16.00 -11.13 -4.75
CA LEU A 46 -15.91 -9.70 -5.02
C LEU A 46 -17.10 -9.23 -5.91
N PRO A 47 -17.62 -8.00 -5.68
CA PRO A 47 -18.83 -7.52 -6.35
C PRO A 47 -18.60 -7.06 -7.80
N SER A 48 -17.73 -7.75 -8.53
CA SER A 48 -17.47 -7.51 -9.95
C SER A 48 -17.11 -8.80 -10.67
N ARG A 49 -17.67 -9.00 -11.85
CA ARG A 49 -17.31 -10.14 -12.72
C ARG A 49 -15.89 -10.02 -13.31
N LEU A 50 -15.32 -8.82 -13.32
CA LEU A 50 -13.97 -8.53 -13.82
C LEU A 50 -12.90 -8.64 -12.75
N CYS A 51 -13.29 -8.79 -11.46
CA CYS A 51 -12.38 -8.92 -10.34
C CYS A 51 -12.72 -10.16 -9.51
N SER A 52 -11.75 -11.04 -9.29
CA SER A 52 -11.94 -12.30 -8.56
C SER A 52 -10.97 -12.41 -7.40
N ARG A 53 -11.38 -13.15 -6.35
CA ARG A 53 -10.49 -13.56 -5.25
C ARG A 53 -10.01 -15.00 -5.48
N ASN A 54 -8.71 -15.23 -5.32
CA ASN A 54 -8.02 -16.52 -5.43
C ASN A 54 -8.27 -17.26 -6.77
N ARG A 55 -8.64 -16.52 -7.81
CA ARG A 55 -8.93 -17.05 -9.14
C ARG A 55 -8.46 -16.07 -10.20
N PHE A 56 -7.98 -16.59 -11.34
CA PHE A 56 -7.58 -15.78 -12.51
C PHE A 56 -8.77 -14.97 -13.05
N ASN A 57 -8.50 -13.68 -13.33
CA ASN A 57 -9.44 -12.77 -14.00
C ASN A 57 -8.67 -11.59 -14.60
N LEU A 58 -9.38 -10.64 -15.22
CA LEU A 58 -8.80 -9.37 -15.69
C LEU A 58 -8.13 -8.62 -14.52
N MET A 59 -8.81 -8.54 -13.37
CA MET A 59 -8.23 -8.18 -12.08
C MET A 59 -8.39 -9.35 -11.11
N SER A 60 -7.39 -9.59 -10.28
CA SER A 60 -7.46 -10.65 -9.28
C SER A 60 -6.79 -10.21 -7.98
N PHE A 61 -7.40 -10.59 -6.88
CA PHE A 61 -6.82 -10.54 -5.55
C PHE A 61 -6.49 -11.96 -5.11
N TYR A 62 -5.28 -12.21 -4.67
CA TYR A 62 -4.88 -13.50 -4.14
C TYR A 62 -4.41 -13.34 -2.70
N ASP A 63 -5.01 -14.09 -1.79
CA ASP A 63 -4.67 -14.07 -0.36
C ASP A 63 -3.19 -14.37 -0.12
N ARG A 64 -2.62 -15.32 -0.88
CA ARG A 64 -1.19 -15.70 -0.80
C ARG A 64 -0.20 -14.59 -1.18
N ASP A 65 -0.67 -13.52 -1.81
CA ASP A 65 0.19 -12.37 -2.15
C ASP A 65 0.42 -11.46 -0.94
N HIS A 66 -0.20 -11.76 0.21
CA HIS A 66 -0.19 -10.93 1.41
C HIS A 66 0.12 -11.75 2.66
N GLY A 67 0.46 -11.04 3.74
CA GLY A 67 0.80 -11.65 5.02
C GLY A 67 2.04 -12.55 4.90
N ASP A 68 1.99 -13.74 5.47
CA ASP A 68 3.02 -14.76 5.32
C ASP A 68 2.84 -15.65 4.07
N GLY A 69 1.77 -15.39 3.30
CA GLY A 69 1.42 -16.15 2.11
C GLY A 69 0.88 -17.56 2.37
N LYS A 70 0.65 -17.93 3.63
CA LYS A 70 0.26 -19.28 4.08
C LYS A 70 -1.01 -19.28 4.92
N ALA A 71 -1.02 -18.51 6.01
CA ALA A 71 -2.16 -18.40 6.91
C ALA A 71 -3.31 -17.62 6.27
N PRO A 72 -4.57 -17.86 6.67
CA PRO A 72 -5.69 -16.98 6.33
C PRO A 72 -5.39 -15.54 6.75
N LEU A 73 -5.73 -14.56 5.91
CA LEU A 73 -5.32 -13.16 6.08
C LEU A 73 -5.71 -12.56 7.43
N LEU A 74 -6.95 -12.81 7.87
CA LEU A 74 -7.43 -12.31 9.16
C LEU A 74 -6.71 -12.96 10.33
N GLN A 75 -6.46 -14.27 10.25
CA GLN A 75 -5.71 -14.97 11.29
C GLN A 75 -4.29 -14.42 11.39
N TRP A 76 -3.63 -14.19 10.26
CA TRP A 76 -2.28 -13.65 10.21
C TRP A 76 -2.21 -12.25 10.83
N ILE A 77 -3.08 -11.32 10.41
CA ILE A 77 -3.04 -9.94 10.91
C ILE A 77 -3.43 -9.86 12.39
N ASP A 78 -4.41 -10.65 12.84
CA ASP A 78 -4.81 -10.67 14.24
C ASP A 78 -3.69 -11.24 15.14
N GLN A 79 -2.99 -12.28 14.68
CA GLN A 79 -1.82 -12.81 15.39
C GLN A 79 -0.67 -11.81 15.44
N LEU A 80 -0.39 -11.10 14.33
CA LEU A 80 0.63 -10.06 14.27
C LEU A 80 0.31 -8.93 15.25
N LEU A 81 -0.92 -8.41 15.25
CA LEU A 81 -1.34 -7.33 16.16
C LEU A 81 -1.23 -7.77 17.61
N LYS A 82 -1.68 -8.99 17.92
CA LYS A 82 -1.61 -9.55 19.27
C LYS A 82 -0.16 -9.74 19.73
N SER A 83 0.73 -10.24 18.87
CA SER A 83 2.17 -10.39 19.21
C SER A 83 2.84 -9.06 19.53
N GLU A 84 2.30 -7.96 18.98
CA GLU A 84 2.76 -6.60 19.19
C GLU A 84 1.95 -5.82 20.24
N GLN A 85 1.12 -6.50 21.02
CA GLN A 85 0.31 -5.93 22.12
C GLN A 85 -0.71 -4.87 21.64
N VAL A 86 -1.24 -5.05 20.42
CA VAL A 86 -2.33 -4.25 19.86
C VAL A 86 -3.61 -5.08 19.93
N ASP A 87 -4.21 -5.17 21.11
CA ASP A 87 -5.35 -6.07 21.40
C ASP A 87 -6.71 -5.42 21.12
N ASP A 88 -6.75 -4.11 20.89
CA ASP A 88 -7.97 -3.31 20.75
C ASP A 88 -8.26 -2.91 19.27
N ALA A 89 -7.65 -3.59 18.31
CA ALA A 89 -7.97 -3.48 16.88
C ALA A 89 -9.01 -4.53 16.46
N ASP A 90 -10.10 -4.60 17.19
CA ASP A 90 -11.17 -5.62 17.12
C ASP A 90 -12.27 -5.32 16.07
N GLY A 91 -12.17 -4.18 15.40
CA GLY A 91 -13.07 -3.74 14.33
C GLY A 91 -12.64 -4.21 12.93
N GLU A 92 -13.09 -3.50 11.91
CA GLU A 92 -12.79 -3.85 10.51
C GLU A 92 -11.31 -3.70 10.19
N ILE A 93 -10.80 -4.64 9.39
CA ILE A 93 -9.47 -4.57 8.77
C ILE A 93 -9.65 -4.24 7.30
N TRP A 94 -9.20 -3.05 6.89
CA TRP A 94 -9.20 -2.65 5.50
C TRP A 94 -7.84 -2.89 4.88
N LEU A 95 -7.77 -3.72 3.84
CA LEU A 95 -6.57 -3.97 3.08
C LEU A 95 -6.59 -3.17 1.78
N GLN A 96 -5.70 -2.19 1.66
CA GLN A 96 -5.43 -1.48 0.41
C GLN A 96 -4.26 -2.13 -0.30
N THR A 97 -4.46 -2.60 -1.54
CA THR A 97 -3.44 -3.35 -2.28
C THR A 97 -3.58 -3.20 -3.79
N PHE A 98 -2.49 -3.42 -4.51
CA PHE A 98 -2.50 -3.49 -5.97
C PHE A 98 -2.97 -4.88 -6.41
N PRO A 99 -4.04 -4.98 -7.24
CA PRO A 99 -4.48 -6.27 -7.75
C PRO A 99 -3.50 -6.82 -8.79
N ARG A 100 -3.58 -8.12 -9.03
CA ARG A 100 -3.04 -8.70 -10.25
C ARG A 100 -3.85 -8.22 -11.45
N VAL A 101 -3.18 -7.89 -12.54
CA VAL A 101 -3.80 -7.59 -13.83
C VAL A 101 -3.38 -8.67 -14.81
N LEU A 102 -4.36 -9.37 -15.40
CA LEU A 102 -4.11 -10.52 -16.29
C LEU A 102 -3.17 -11.58 -15.66
N GLY A 103 -3.32 -11.82 -14.35
CA GLY A 103 -2.52 -12.78 -13.58
C GLY A 103 -1.16 -12.27 -13.11
N TYR A 104 -0.68 -11.14 -13.62
CA TYR A 104 0.62 -10.58 -13.23
C TYR A 104 0.48 -9.64 -12.04
N VAL A 105 1.32 -9.84 -11.00
CA VAL A 105 1.33 -9.02 -9.79
C VAL A 105 2.55 -8.10 -9.76
N PHE A 106 2.31 -6.84 -9.45
CA PHE A 106 3.32 -5.92 -8.95
C PHE A 106 2.72 -5.12 -7.81
N ASN A 107 3.00 -5.55 -6.60
CA ASN A 107 2.47 -4.97 -5.36
C ASN A 107 3.63 -4.55 -4.46
N PRO A 108 4.19 -3.35 -4.65
CA PRO A 108 5.35 -2.90 -3.89
C PRO A 108 5.02 -2.61 -2.43
N VAL A 109 3.79 -2.26 -2.14
CA VAL A 109 3.31 -1.96 -0.79
C VAL A 109 1.81 -2.18 -0.68
N SER A 110 1.40 -2.79 0.44
CA SER A 110 0.00 -2.87 0.88
C SER A 110 -0.15 -2.22 2.24
N PHE A 111 -1.33 -1.66 2.51
CA PHE A 111 -1.65 -0.99 3.76
C PHE A 111 -2.82 -1.69 4.42
N TRP A 112 -2.63 -2.14 5.67
CA TRP A 112 -3.63 -2.77 6.49
C TRP A 112 -4.09 -1.74 7.54
N TYR A 113 -5.26 -1.16 7.32
CA TYR A 113 -5.86 -0.21 8.26
C TYR A 113 -6.68 -0.98 9.29
N CYS A 114 -6.16 -1.07 10.51
CA CYS A 114 -6.74 -1.85 11.59
C CYS A 114 -7.59 -0.93 12.48
N HIS A 115 -8.89 -1.20 12.54
CA HIS A 115 -9.83 -0.35 13.27
C HIS A 115 -10.30 -1.02 14.56
N ARG A 116 -10.76 -0.20 15.49
CA ARG A 116 -11.56 -0.61 16.64
C ARG A 116 -12.98 -0.91 16.22
N SER A 117 -13.72 -1.63 17.05
CA SER A 117 -15.16 -1.94 16.84
C SER A 117 -16.04 -0.71 16.67
N ASN A 118 -15.67 0.41 17.29
CA ASN A 118 -16.33 1.70 17.12
C ASN A 118 -16.03 2.41 15.78
N GLY A 119 -15.09 1.85 14.99
CA GLY A 119 -14.66 2.37 13.67
C GLY A 119 -13.50 3.34 13.71
N GLU A 120 -12.92 3.62 14.87
CA GLU A 120 -11.70 4.44 14.97
C GLU A 120 -10.49 3.67 14.46
N LEU A 121 -9.58 4.35 13.74
CA LEU A 121 -8.32 3.77 13.31
C LEU A 121 -7.41 3.55 14.52
N ARG A 122 -6.88 2.33 14.68
CA ARG A 122 -6.05 1.95 15.82
C ARG A 122 -4.57 1.78 15.43
N ALA A 123 -4.32 1.10 14.33
CA ALA A 123 -2.98 0.85 13.83
C ALA A 123 -2.99 0.72 12.30
N ILE A 124 -1.81 0.89 11.68
CA ILE A 124 -1.61 0.60 10.26
C ILE A 124 -0.40 -0.31 10.12
N VAL A 125 -0.55 -1.41 9.39
CA VAL A 125 0.59 -2.24 8.98
C VAL A 125 0.91 -1.94 7.52
N CYS A 126 2.15 -1.50 7.26
CA CYS A 126 2.69 -1.30 5.93
C CYS A 126 3.46 -2.54 5.52
N GLU A 127 2.89 -3.35 4.65
CA GLU A 127 3.51 -4.54 4.07
C GLU A 127 4.27 -4.15 2.81
N VAL A 128 5.59 -4.18 2.87
CA VAL A 128 6.49 -3.75 1.79
C VAL A 128 7.12 -4.96 1.13
N ASN A 129 7.02 -5.04 -0.18
CA ASN A 129 7.65 -6.09 -0.99
C ASN A 129 8.76 -5.50 -1.84
N ASN A 130 9.86 -6.23 -1.99
CA ASN A 130 10.91 -5.90 -2.94
C ASN A 130 10.83 -6.75 -4.22
N THR A 131 11.67 -6.45 -5.20
CA THR A 131 11.75 -7.20 -6.46
C THR A 131 12.48 -8.54 -6.34
N PHE A 132 13.02 -8.86 -5.15
CA PHE A 132 13.72 -10.11 -4.86
C PHE A 132 12.82 -11.18 -4.24
N GLY A 133 11.51 -10.90 -4.12
CA GLY A 133 10.53 -11.81 -3.51
C GLY A 133 10.52 -11.79 -1.99
N GLU A 134 11.18 -10.80 -1.36
CA GLU A 134 11.18 -10.62 0.08
C GLU A 134 10.11 -9.63 0.52
N ARG A 135 9.67 -9.77 1.76
CA ARG A 135 8.63 -8.96 2.40
C ARG A 135 9.07 -8.52 3.79
N HIS A 136 8.68 -7.30 4.16
CA HIS A 136 8.85 -6.76 5.49
C HIS A 136 7.65 -5.89 5.88
N CYS A 137 7.23 -5.96 7.13
CA CYS A 137 6.11 -5.18 7.66
C CYS A 137 6.62 -4.09 8.59
N TYR A 138 6.01 -2.90 8.49
CA TYR A 138 6.16 -1.83 9.47
C TYR A 138 4.84 -1.65 10.20
N LEU A 139 4.81 -1.88 11.50
CA LEU A 139 3.65 -1.59 12.35
C LEU A 139 3.73 -0.15 12.81
N LEU A 140 2.73 0.61 12.49
CA LEU A 140 2.56 2.01 12.87
C LEU A 140 1.44 2.11 13.90
N ASP A 141 1.77 2.60 15.06
CA ASP A 141 0.91 2.62 16.23
C ASP A 141 1.21 3.85 17.08
N THR A 142 0.17 4.47 17.64
CA THR A 142 0.26 5.60 18.57
C THR A 142 -0.03 5.23 20.03
N GLY A 143 -0.22 3.94 20.33
CA GLY A 143 -0.64 3.45 21.63
C GLY A 143 -2.14 3.61 21.90
N GLY A 144 -2.90 4.21 20.97
CA GLY A 144 -4.33 4.48 21.10
C GLY A 144 -5.02 4.74 19.77
N VAL A 145 -6.04 5.60 19.76
CA VAL A 145 -6.67 6.05 18.51
C VAL A 145 -5.66 6.79 17.65
N MET A 146 -5.52 6.37 16.41
CA MET A 146 -4.61 7.01 15.44
C MET A 146 -5.37 8.06 14.63
N PRO A 147 -5.07 9.36 14.79
CA PRO A 147 -5.68 10.40 13.97
C PRO A 147 -5.18 10.31 12.52
N TRP A 148 -6.07 10.53 11.56
CA TRP A 148 -5.66 10.75 10.17
C TRP A 148 -4.77 11.99 10.05
N GLY A 149 -3.69 11.90 9.29
CA GLY A 149 -2.72 12.99 9.12
C GLY A 149 -1.57 13.00 10.12
N VAL A 150 -1.60 12.16 11.15
CA VAL A 150 -0.45 12.03 12.09
C VAL A 150 0.79 11.54 11.33
N SER A 151 1.94 12.06 11.74
CA SER A 151 3.24 11.66 11.19
C SER A 151 3.88 10.63 12.11
N LEU A 152 4.19 9.46 11.57
CA LEU A 152 4.82 8.35 12.28
C LEU A 152 6.15 8.02 11.61
N THR A 153 7.13 7.59 12.40
CA THR A 153 8.47 7.30 11.90
C THR A 153 8.85 5.87 12.25
N ALA A 154 9.46 5.14 11.32
CA ALA A 154 10.06 3.86 11.57
C ALA A 154 11.46 3.80 10.94
N LYS A 155 12.39 3.10 11.61
CA LYS A 155 13.75 2.89 11.08
C LYS A 155 13.69 2.08 9.80
N LYS A 156 14.39 2.52 8.75
CA LYS A 156 14.48 1.78 7.50
C LYS A 156 15.44 0.59 7.67
N VAL A 157 14.88 -0.61 7.71
CA VAL A 157 15.64 -1.86 7.89
C VAL A 157 15.58 -2.78 6.66
N PHE A 158 14.71 -2.48 5.70
CA PHE A 158 14.45 -3.34 4.56
C PHE A 158 14.97 -2.75 3.24
N HIS A 159 15.63 -3.59 2.44
CA HIS A 159 16.16 -3.21 1.13
C HIS A 159 15.07 -3.28 0.06
N VAL A 160 14.70 -2.14 -0.49
CA VAL A 160 13.64 -2.03 -1.52
C VAL A 160 14.20 -1.66 -2.88
N SER A 161 15.27 -0.86 -2.91
CA SER A 161 15.84 -0.33 -4.16
C SER A 161 17.35 -0.26 -4.06
N PRO A 162 18.10 -0.63 -5.11
CA PRO A 162 19.55 -0.53 -5.12
C PRO A 162 20.07 0.92 -5.12
N PHE A 163 19.21 1.91 -5.30
CA PHE A 163 19.56 3.33 -5.26
C PHE A 163 19.27 3.99 -3.90
N CYS A 164 18.98 3.19 -2.88
CA CYS A 164 18.75 3.66 -1.52
C CYS A 164 19.42 2.72 -0.53
N ALA A 165 20.31 3.24 0.30
CA ALA A 165 20.94 2.48 1.38
C ALA A 165 19.89 1.99 2.38
N VAL A 166 20.24 0.94 3.15
CA VAL A 166 19.42 0.46 4.29
C VAL A 166 19.88 1.20 5.53
N GLU A 167 19.52 2.46 5.63
CA GLU A 167 19.83 3.38 6.73
C GLU A 167 18.73 4.43 6.86
N GLY A 168 18.80 5.29 7.87
CA GLY A 168 17.83 6.36 8.08
C GLY A 168 16.44 5.86 8.48
N SER A 169 15.43 6.60 8.11
CA SER A 169 14.04 6.34 8.53
C SER A 169 13.03 6.62 7.43
N TYR A 170 11.90 5.96 7.55
CA TYR A 170 10.68 6.31 6.83
C TYR A 170 9.80 7.17 7.72
N ARG A 171 9.23 8.24 7.14
CA ARG A 171 8.15 9.01 7.73
C ARG A 171 6.86 8.70 6.99
N PHE A 172 5.89 8.18 7.71
CA PHE A 172 4.58 7.79 7.19
C PHE A 172 3.53 8.83 7.56
N ARG A 173 2.63 9.12 6.63
CA ARG A 173 1.45 9.94 6.88
C ARG A 173 0.29 9.43 6.04
N PHE A 174 -0.80 9.08 6.69
CA PHE A 174 -2.02 8.62 6.05
C PHE A 174 -3.12 9.66 6.21
N MET A 175 -3.79 9.99 5.13
CA MET A 175 -4.85 10.97 5.12
C MET A 175 -6.08 10.39 4.43
N ARG A 176 -7.23 10.66 4.99
CA ARG A 176 -8.53 10.36 4.42
C ARG A 176 -9.36 11.64 4.46
N THR A 177 -9.85 12.09 3.31
CA THR A 177 -10.58 13.33 3.17
C THR A 177 -11.85 13.09 2.39
N THR A 178 -12.94 13.75 2.79
CA THR A 178 -14.20 13.77 2.07
C THR A 178 -14.46 15.21 1.61
N GLN A 179 -14.70 15.37 0.32
CA GLN A 179 -15.08 16.65 -0.28
C GLN A 179 -16.43 16.50 -0.96
N THR A 180 -17.30 17.47 -0.81
CA THR A 180 -18.56 17.52 -1.57
C THR A 180 -18.35 18.32 -2.83
N ILE A 181 -18.45 17.69 -3.99
CA ILE A 181 -18.35 18.31 -5.30
C ILE A 181 -19.68 18.05 -6.02
N GLU A 182 -20.35 19.11 -6.45
CA GLU A 182 -21.65 19.02 -7.13
C GLU A 182 -22.68 18.16 -6.38
N GLY A 183 -22.72 18.28 -5.04
CA GLY A 183 -23.64 17.52 -4.19
C GLY A 183 -23.26 16.04 -3.97
N ARG A 184 -22.12 15.58 -4.52
CA ARG A 184 -21.62 14.20 -4.32
C ARG A 184 -20.45 14.21 -3.37
N ALA A 185 -20.48 13.33 -2.36
CA ALA A 185 -19.36 13.10 -1.48
C ALA A 185 -18.27 12.33 -2.23
N ILE A 186 -17.11 12.95 -2.42
CA ILE A 186 -15.92 12.33 -3.00
C ILE A 186 -14.94 12.05 -1.89
N GLU A 187 -14.66 10.80 -1.68
CA GLU A 187 -13.72 10.33 -0.67
C GLU A 187 -12.37 10.03 -1.30
N ARG A 188 -11.30 10.56 -0.69
CA ARG A 188 -9.93 10.35 -1.12
C ARG A 188 -9.10 9.77 0.01
N ILE A 189 -8.26 8.80 -0.35
CA ILE A 189 -7.24 8.26 0.54
C ILE A 189 -5.84 8.60 -0.01
N VAL A 190 -4.92 8.92 0.90
CA VAL A 190 -3.51 9.21 0.57
C VAL A 190 -2.63 8.50 1.59
N ALA A 191 -1.71 7.69 1.10
CA ALA A 191 -0.59 7.16 1.86
C ALA A 191 0.69 7.86 1.38
N ARG A 192 1.39 8.53 2.30
CA ARG A 192 2.67 9.18 2.03
C ARG A 192 3.75 8.48 2.82
N ILE A 193 4.85 8.15 2.14
CA ILE A 193 6.04 7.51 2.70
C ILE A 193 7.24 8.33 2.24
N ASP A 194 7.83 9.09 3.14
CA ASP A 194 9.03 9.87 2.88
C ASP A 194 10.23 9.12 3.47
N TYR A 195 11.29 8.95 2.69
CA TYR A 195 12.55 8.38 3.15
C TYR A 195 13.53 9.49 3.44
N GLU A 196 14.12 9.45 4.63
CA GLU A 196 15.10 10.40 5.15
C GLU A 196 16.35 9.63 5.58
N ASP A 197 17.52 10.14 5.21
CA ASP A 197 18.81 9.72 5.72
C ASP A 197 19.40 10.77 6.69
N ASN A 198 20.67 10.64 7.04
CA ASN A 198 21.34 11.57 7.96
C ASN A 198 21.46 13.01 7.43
N GLU A 199 21.30 13.20 6.11
CA GLU A 199 21.32 14.53 5.47
C GLU A 199 19.91 15.11 5.27
N GLY A 200 18.86 14.41 5.72
CA GLY A 200 17.46 14.81 5.63
C GLY A 200 16.68 14.12 4.52
N PRO A 201 15.59 14.72 4.01
CA PRO A 201 14.72 14.07 3.03
C PRO A 201 15.45 13.71 1.74
N LEU A 202 15.34 12.44 1.33
CA LEU A 202 15.94 11.90 0.11
C LEU A 202 14.90 11.53 -0.94
N LEU A 203 13.82 10.86 -0.54
CA LEU A 203 12.79 10.39 -1.46
C LEU A 203 11.41 10.60 -0.87
N LEU A 204 10.55 11.33 -1.57
CA LEU A 204 9.15 11.53 -1.22
C LEU A 204 8.28 10.65 -2.10
N THR A 205 7.46 9.80 -1.49
CA THR A 205 6.58 8.89 -2.20
C THR A 205 5.15 9.04 -1.71
N SER A 206 4.19 9.01 -2.63
CA SER A 206 2.79 8.96 -2.25
C SER A 206 1.98 8.07 -3.19
N VAL A 207 0.99 7.39 -2.61
CA VAL A 207 -0.09 6.70 -3.30
C VAL A 207 -1.37 7.41 -2.93
N SER A 208 -2.10 7.92 -3.88
CA SER A 208 -3.36 8.64 -3.63
C SER A 208 -4.43 8.19 -4.62
N GLY A 209 -5.68 8.18 -4.18
CA GLY A 209 -6.79 7.85 -5.06
C GLY A 209 -8.15 8.23 -4.51
N VAL A 210 -9.11 8.36 -5.40
CA VAL A 210 -10.53 8.56 -5.10
C VAL A 210 -11.18 7.20 -4.93
N LEU A 211 -11.93 7.02 -3.86
CA LEU A 211 -12.63 5.78 -3.53
C LEU A 211 -13.98 5.74 -4.25
N SER A 212 -14.27 4.60 -4.84
CA SER A 212 -15.59 4.26 -5.40
C SER A 212 -15.92 2.81 -5.07
N GLN A 213 -17.20 2.44 -5.10
CA GLN A 213 -17.59 1.04 -4.93
C GLN A 213 -16.99 0.18 -6.03
N LEU A 214 -16.46 -1.00 -5.68
CA LEU A 214 -16.05 -1.98 -6.65
C LEU A 214 -17.31 -2.56 -7.33
N SER A 215 -17.40 -2.37 -8.63
CA SER A 215 -18.48 -2.82 -9.50
C SER A 215 -17.95 -3.18 -10.87
N ASN A 216 -18.78 -3.74 -11.76
CA ASN A 216 -18.37 -3.96 -13.13
C ASN A 216 -18.02 -2.64 -13.84
N ALA A 217 -18.77 -1.58 -13.59
CA ALA A 217 -18.53 -0.26 -14.20
C ALA A 217 -17.19 0.34 -13.75
N SER A 218 -16.94 0.41 -12.43
CA SER A 218 -15.69 0.96 -11.90
C SER A 218 -14.47 0.10 -12.27
N ALA A 219 -14.63 -1.22 -12.30
CA ALA A 219 -13.59 -2.14 -12.76
C ALA A 219 -13.26 -1.96 -14.25
N THR A 220 -14.27 -1.83 -15.10
CA THR A 220 -14.10 -1.54 -16.54
C THR A 220 -13.38 -0.20 -16.72
N GLU A 221 -13.84 0.84 -16.04
CA GLU A 221 -13.22 2.17 -16.10
C GLU A 221 -11.74 2.12 -15.69
N ALA A 222 -11.40 1.43 -14.60
CA ALA A 222 -10.03 1.29 -14.14
C ALA A 222 -9.14 0.59 -15.18
N CYS A 223 -9.62 -0.49 -15.78
CA CYS A 223 -8.89 -1.23 -16.81
C CYS A 223 -8.73 -0.42 -18.12
N LEU A 224 -9.73 0.36 -18.51
CA LEU A 224 -9.66 1.20 -19.71
C LEU A 224 -8.74 2.40 -19.51
N ARG A 225 -8.77 3.05 -18.34
CA ARG A 225 -7.88 4.17 -18.01
C ARG A 225 -6.43 3.76 -17.78
N HIS A 226 -6.22 2.55 -17.29
CA HIS A 226 -4.89 2.03 -16.94
C HIS A 226 -4.67 0.62 -17.51
N PRO A 227 -4.79 0.46 -18.85
CA PRO A 227 -4.58 -0.83 -19.48
C PRO A 227 -3.14 -1.29 -19.20
N LEU A 228 -2.97 -2.55 -18.84
CA LEU A 228 -1.66 -3.13 -18.53
C LEU A 228 -0.91 -2.37 -17.41
N MET A 229 -1.64 -1.82 -16.41
CA MET A 229 -1.07 -1.03 -15.32
C MET A 229 0.19 -1.69 -14.75
N THR A 230 0.13 -2.97 -14.42
CA THR A 230 1.22 -3.72 -13.81
C THR A 230 2.47 -3.78 -14.70
N PHE A 231 2.29 -4.06 -16.00
CA PHE A 231 3.40 -4.07 -16.97
C PHE A 231 3.98 -2.67 -17.17
N GLY A 232 3.11 -1.67 -17.27
CA GLY A 232 3.54 -0.28 -17.41
C GLY A 232 4.32 0.23 -16.20
N VAL A 233 3.97 -0.20 -15.00
CA VAL A 233 4.72 0.14 -13.78
C VAL A 233 6.11 -0.48 -13.81
N ILE A 234 6.24 -1.76 -14.18
CA ILE A 234 7.53 -2.43 -14.27
C ILE A 234 8.44 -1.80 -15.33
N ALA A 235 7.91 -1.54 -16.52
CA ALA A 235 8.68 -0.86 -17.56
C ALA A 235 9.18 0.50 -17.09
N ARG A 236 8.34 1.27 -16.37
CA ARG A 236 8.73 2.55 -15.78
C ARG A 236 9.78 2.42 -14.69
N ILE A 237 9.69 1.41 -13.83
CA ILE A 237 10.68 1.16 -12.78
C ILE A 237 12.06 0.89 -13.41
N HIS A 238 12.14 0.02 -14.42
CA HIS A 238 13.39 -0.25 -15.11
C HIS A 238 13.93 0.99 -15.84
N TRP A 239 13.04 1.76 -16.47
CA TRP A 239 13.42 3.04 -17.09
C TRP A 239 13.97 4.04 -16.08
N GLN A 240 13.30 4.19 -14.91
CA GLN A 240 13.79 5.07 -13.86
C GLN A 240 15.11 4.57 -13.25
N ALA A 241 15.28 3.26 -13.09
CA ALA A 241 16.53 2.66 -12.66
C ALA A 241 17.67 2.99 -13.65
N LEU A 242 17.44 2.84 -14.96
CA LEU A 242 18.40 3.22 -15.99
C LEU A 242 18.75 4.71 -15.93
N ARG A 243 17.72 5.59 -15.76
CA ARG A 243 17.97 7.04 -15.62
C ARG A 243 18.80 7.38 -14.39
N LEU A 244 18.56 6.74 -13.24
CA LEU A 244 19.35 6.94 -12.03
C LEU A 244 20.79 6.44 -12.21
N PHE A 245 20.96 5.30 -12.86
CA PHE A 245 22.29 4.76 -13.21
C PHE A 245 23.07 5.72 -14.12
N LEU A 246 22.46 6.24 -15.18
CA LEU A 246 23.05 7.23 -16.08
C LEU A 246 23.38 8.55 -15.38
N LYS A 247 22.62 8.93 -14.34
CA LYS A 247 22.90 10.08 -13.47
C LYS A 247 23.95 9.78 -12.41
N ARG A 248 24.60 8.60 -12.44
CA ARG A 248 25.63 8.17 -11.50
C ARG A 248 25.17 8.21 -10.03
N VAL A 249 23.89 7.95 -9.78
CA VAL A 249 23.39 7.78 -8.40
C VAL A 249 24.05 6.54 -7.79
N PRO A 250 24.55 6.60 -6.54
CA PRO A 250 25.20 5.46 -5.90
C PRO A 250 24.33 4.19 -5.93
N PHE A 251 24.98 3.07 -6.22
CA PHE A 251 24.36 1.75 -6.27
C PHE A 251 24.78 0.94 -5.04
N PHE A 252 23.83 0.45 -4.30
CA PHE A 252 24.03 -0.33 -3.07
C PHE A 252 23.69 -1.79 -3.33
N SER A 253 24.61 -2.69 -2.97
CA SER A 253 24.33 -4.12 -2.99
C SER A 253 23.28 -4.47 -1.94
N LYS A 254 22.50 -5.50 -2.23
CA LYS A 254 21.48 -5.98 -1.30
C LYS A 254 22.14 -6.60 -0.05
N PRO A 255 21.88 -6.09 1.16
CA PRO A 255 22.35 -6.71 2.40
C PRO A 255 21.52 -7.97 2.71
N LEU A 256 21.91 -8.68 3.76
CA LEU A 256 21.08 -9.74 4.33
C LEU A 256 19.71 -9.16 4.75
N PRO A 257 18.62 -9.93 4.57
CA PRO A 257 17.31 -9.48 5.02
C PRO A 257 17.28 -9.28 6.54
N PRO A 258 16.41 -8.42 7.08
CA PRO A 258 16.27 -8.25 8.52
C PRO A 258 15.86 -9.57 9.17
N THR A 259 16.35 -9.80 10.39
CA THR A 259 16.07 -11.03 11.15
C THR A 259 14.61 -11.14 11.60
N SER A 260 13.95 -10.00 11.82
CA SER A 260 12.52 -9.94 12.11
C SER A 260 11.74 -9.56 10.83
N PRO A 261 10.61 -10.20 10.53
CA PRO A 261 9.73 -9.81 9.44
C PRO A 261 8.94 -8.52 9.72
N LEU A 262 9.03 -7.99 10.94
CA LEU A 262 8.29 -6.83 11.42
C LEU A 262 9.21 -5.84 12.14
N SER A 263 8.93 -4.55 11.99
CA SER A 263 9.53 -3.42 12.71
C SER A 263 8.47 -2.41 13.14
N ARG A 264 8.78 -1.64 14.17
CA ARG A 264 8.00 -0.46 14.62
C ARG A 264 8.76 0.83 14.35
#